data_6f8664dfa08ef0e06967fc4bab660ebd
#
_entry.id   6f8664dfa08ef0e06967fc4bab660ebd
#
_cell.length_a   1.000
_cell.length_b   1.000
_cell.length_c   1.000
_cell.angle_alpha   90.00
_cell.angle_beta   90.00
_cell.angle_gamma   90.00
#
_symmetry.space_group_name_H-M   'P 1'
#
loop_
_entity.id
_entity.type
_entity.pdbx_description
1 polymer ?
#
loop_
_entity_poly.entity_id
_entity_poly.type
_entity_poly.pdbx_seq_one_letter_code
_entity_poly.pdbx_strand_id
1 'polypeptide(L)'
;IILAKSIPAKKFGVTTGEPVGMALRKCPQLVLAPPDFALYTRNSRAFIAICRRFAPVVEQVSIDECFLDMTGTHLLYPDPLAVAHQIKDAIFSELGFTVNVGISENKLLAKMASDFEKPDKVHTLFPAEIPQKLWPLPVGDLLSVGRALAEKLTAARIRTIGDLARTDLAYLQKLTGVR
;
A
#
# COMPACT_ATOMS: atom_id res chain seq x y z
N ILE A 1 5.99 7.39 -20.18
CA ILE A 1 5.40 6.26 -19.42
C ILE A 1 4.09 6.66 -18.78
N ILE A 2 3.26 5.67 -18.45
CA ILE A 2 2.04 5.84 -17.69
C ILE A 2 2.41 6.03 -16.21
N LEU A 3 2.11 7.20 -15.63
CA LEU A 3 2.35 7.46 -14.21
C LEU A 3 1.23 6.86 -13.34
N ALA A 4 -0.02 7.10 -13.75
CA ALA A 4 -1.20 6.59 -13.08
C ALA A 4 -2.26 6.22 -14.11
N LYS A 5 -3.27 5.48 -13.68
CA LYS A 5 -4.38 5.06 -14.53
C LYS A 5 -5.69 5.10 -13.78
N SER A 6 -6.76 5.45 -14.47
CA SER A 6 -8.11 5.35 -13.92
C SER A 6 -8.55 3.89 -13.77
N ILE A 7 -9.56 3.66 -12.93
CA ILE A 7 -10.16 2.33 -12.76
C ILE A 7 -10.67 1.75 -14.08
N PRO A 8 -11.35 2.52 -14.95
CA PRO A 8 -11.71 2.04 -16.29
C PRO A 8 -10.48 1.62 -17.13
N ALA A 9 -9.43 2.44 -17.17
CA ALA A 9 -8.21 2.10 -17.93
C ALA A 9 -7.53 0.81 -17.41
N LYS A 10 -7.55 0.58 -16.09
CA LYS A 10 -7.05 -0.65 -15.48
C LYS A 10 -7.75 -1.91 -16.03
N LYS A 11 -9.06 -1.84 -16.31
CA LYS A 11 -9.84 -2.97 -16.88
C LYS A 11 -9.37 -3.38 -18.27
N PHE A 12 -8.77 -2.48 -19.04
CA PHE A 12 -8.14 -2.77 -20.32
C PHE A 12 -6.69 -3.27 -20.20
N GLY A 13 -6.21 -3.52 -18.98
CA GLY A 13 -4.86 -4.02 -18.73
C GLY A 13 -3.77 -2.93 -18.81
N VAL A 14 -4.14 -1.64 -18.76
CA VAL A 14 -3.15 -0.55 -18.66
C VAL A 14 -2.45 -0.62 -17.31
N THR A 15 -1.11 -0.56 -17.33
CA THR A 15 -0.27 -0.68 -16.12
C THR A 15 0.59 0.56 -15.90
N THR A 16 0.78 0.94 -14.63
CA THR A 16 1.74 1.99 -14.26
C THR A 16 3.15 1.57 -14.63
N GLY A 17 3.95 2.50 -15.15
CA GLY A 17 5.32 2.25 -15.57
C GLY A 17 5.47 1.79 -17.03
N GLU A 18 4.39 1.39 -17.72
CA GLU A 18 4.48 0.95 -19.11
C GLU A 18 4.61 2.14 -20.11
N PRO A 19 5.22 1.92 -21.28
CA PRO A 19 5.25 2.91 -22.34
C PRO A 19 3.84 3.29 -22.83
N VAL A 20 3.62 4.59 -23.09
CA VAL A 20 2.33 5.12 -23.59
C VAL A 20 1.84 4.38 -24.84
N GLY A 21 2.75 4.07 -25.79
CA GLY A 21 2.40 3.32 -27.01
C GLY A 21 1.89 1.91 -26.73
N MET A 22 2.33 1.27 -25.62
CA MET A 22 1.78 -0.04 -25.20
C MET A 22 0.40 0.12 -24.62
N ALA A 23 0.19 1.14 -23.77
CA ALA A 23 -1.12 1.44 -23.19
C ALA A 23 -2.16 1.73 -24.27
N LEU A 24 -1.82 2.51 -25.30
CA LEU A 24 -2.71 2.81 -26.44
C LEU A 24 -3.04 1.58 -27.28
N ARG A 25 -2.12 0.59 -27.41
CA ARG A 25 -2.45 -0.70 -28.05
C ARG A 25 -3.46 -1.52 -27.29
N LYS A 26 -3.42 -1.47 -25.95
CA LYS A 26 -4.39 -2.16 -25.07
C LYS A 26 -5.74 -1.45 -25.00
N CYS A 27 -5.72 -0.12 -25.09
CA CYS A 27 -6.90 0.73 -24.98
C CYS A 27 -6.78 1.87 -26.01
N PRO A 28 -7.19 1.66 -27.29
CA PRO A 28 -7.08 2.69 -28.34
C PRO A 28 -7.82 3.99 -28.01
N GLN A 29 -8.91 3.92 -27.23
CA GLN A 29 -9.69 5.07 -26.79
C GLN A 29 -9.13 5.74 -25.51
N LEU A 30 -7.90 5.40 -25.08
CA LEU A 30 -7.30 5.95 -23.87
C LEU A 30 -7.12 7.46 -23.97
N VAL A 31 -7.70 8.19 -23.03
CA VAL A 31 -7.48 9.63 -22.89
C VAL A 31 -6.21 9.84 -22.06
N LEU A 32 -5.27 10.59 -22.61
CA LEU A 32 -4.01 10.94 -21.95
C LEU A 32 -4.12 12.33 -21.35
N ALA A 33 -3.90 12.42 -20.04
CA ALA A 33 -3.78 13.69 -19.34
C ALA A 33 -2.30 13.96 -19.02
N PRO A 34 -1.78 15.18 -19.26
CA PRO A 34 -0.42 15.52 -18.87
C PRO A 34 -0.30 15.52 -17.34
N PRO A 35 0.87 15.14 -16.79
CA PRO A 35 1.10 15.18 -15.35
C PRO A 35 1.18 16.63 -14.85
N ASP A 36 0.59 16.88 -13.66
CA ASP A 36 0.71 18.15 -12.94
C ASP A 36 1.43 17.92 -11.60
N PHE A 37 2.75 17.95 -11.62
CA PHE A 37 3.56 17.73 -10.42
C PHE A 37 3.38 18.82 -9.35
N ALA A 38 3.03 20.04 -9.75
CA ALA A 38 2.74 21.11 -8.78
C ALA A 38 1.46 20.82 -8.00
N LEU A 39 0.42 20.36 -8.71
CA LEU A 39 -0.83 19.90 -8.10
C LEU A 39 -0.59 18.72 -7.15
N TYR A 40 0.17 17.70 -7.59
CA TYR A 40 0.45 16.51 -6.77
C TYR A 40 1.21 16.87 -5.50
N THR A 41 2.23 17.73 -5.60
CA THR A 41 3.00 18.18 -4.43
C THR A 41 2.14 19.00 -3.46
N ARG A 42 1.27 19.87 -3.97
CA ARG A 42 0.36 20.65 -3.13
C ARG A 42 -0.61 19.75 -2.37
N ASN A 43 -1.23 18.79 -3.06
CA ASN A 43 -2.15 17.85 -2.42
C ASN A 43 -1.44 16.92 -1.44
N SER A 44 -0.21 16.48 -1.75
CA SER A 44 0.61 15.68 -0.83
C SER A 44 0.87 16.44 0.49
N ARG A 45 1.27 17.71 0.41
CA ARG A 45 1.50 18.54 1.60
C ARG A 45 0.21 18.73 2.41
N ALA A 46 -0.91 18.95 1.75
CA ALA A 46 -2.21 19.11 2.39
C ALA A 46 -2.64 17.80 3.10
N PHE A 47 -2.50 16.67 2.43
CA PHE A 47 -2.76 15.34 2.99
C PHE A 47 -1.91 15.08 4.26
N ILE A 48 -0.61 15.33 4.21
CA ILE A 48 0.28 15.19 5.37
C ILE A 48 -0.12 16.15 6.50
N ALA A 49 -0.53 17.37 6.18
CA ALA A 49 -1.01 18.34 7.19
C ALA A 49 -2.27 17.86 7.91
N ILE A 50 -3.20 17.22 7.18
CA ILE A 50 -4.38 16.58 7.80
C ILE A 50 -3.94 15.43 8.73
N CYS A 51 -3.06 14.53 8.27
CA CYS A 51 -2.57 13.42 9.07
C CYS A 51 -1.92 13.88 10.39
N ARG A 52 -1.17 14.98 10.37
CA ARG A 52 -0.53 15.57 11.56
C ARG A 52 -1.52 16.11 12.62
N ARG A 53 -2.79 16.26 12.30
CA ARG A 53 -3.82 16.64 13.28
C ARG A 53 -4.23 15.46 14.18
N PHE A 54 -3.99 14.24 13.72
CA PHE A 54 -4.41 13.02 14.38
C PHE A 54 -3.26 12.27 15.07
N ALA A 55 -2.04 12.40 14.57
CA ALA A 55 -0.90 11.66 15.07
C ALA A 55 0.24 12.58 15.52
N PRO A 56 0.89 12.28 16.66
CA PRO A 56 2.04 13.05 17.15
C PRO A 56 3.26 12.92 16.22
N VAL A 57 3.39 11.78 15.55
CA VAL A 57 4.48 11.52 14.60
C VAL A 57 3.91 11.02 13.27
N VAL A 58 4.26 11.69 12.18
CA VAL A 58 3.92 11.31 10.81
C VAL A 58 5.20 11.16 10.02
N GLU A 59 5.47 9.94 9.54
CA GLU A 59 6.59 9.61 8.68
C GLU A 59 6.12 9.54 7.23
N GLN A 60 6.50 10.51 6.43
CA GLN A 60 6.21 10.51 5.00
C GLN A 60 7.14 9.54 4.28
N VAL A 61 6.57 8.59 3.54
CA VAL A 61 7.31 7.57 2.78
C VAL A 61 7.44 7.95 1.31
N SER A 62 6.36 8.47 0.74
CA SER A 62 6.30 8.91 -0.66
C SER A 62 5.42 10.17 -0.80
N ILE A 63 5.12 10.56 -2.02
CA ILE A 63 4.22 11.68 -2.30
C ILE A 63 2.79 11.43 -1.84
N ASP A 64 2.38 10.15 -1.76
CA ASP A 64 0.99 9.70 -1.51
C ASP A 64 0.87 8.72 -0.34
N GLU A 65 1.97 8.43 0.37
CA GLU A 65 1.97 7.50 1.48
C GLU A 65 2.69 8.06 2.71
N CYS A 66 2.13 7.78 3.88
CA CYS A 66 2.77 8.05 5.17
C CYS A 66 2.38 7.01 6.22
N PHE A 67 3.22 6.87 7.23
CA PHE A 67 2.88 6.18 8.47
C PHE A 67 2.54 7.19 9.56
N LEU A 68 1.52 6.87 10.34
CA LEU A 68 1.12 7.60 11.53
C LEU A 68 1.45 6.74 12.75
N ASP A 69 2.33 7.23 13.60
CA ASP A 69 2.56 6.60 14.90
C ASP A 69 1.52 7.11 15.90
N MET A 70 0.60 6.21 16.25
CA MET A 70 -0.50 6.50 17.16
C MET A 70 -0.18 6.10 18.61
N THR A 71 1.07 5.74 18.90
CA THR A 71 1.52 5.36 20.26
C THR A 71 1.21 6.50 21.24
N GLY A 72 0.61 6.15 22.38
CA GLY A 72 0.25 7.11 23.42
C GLY A 72 -1.02 7.93 23.16
N THR A 73 -1.71 7.74 22.04
CA THR A 73 -2.93 8.50 21.71
C THR A 73 -4.23 7.83 22.18
N HIS A 74 -4.15 6.69 22.87
CA HIS A 74 -5.31 5.86 23.25
C HIS A 74 -6.35 6.59 24.14
N LEU A 75 -5.96 7.63 24.88
CA LEU A 75 -6.90 8.44 25.65
C LEU A 75 -7.73 9.37 24.76
N LEU A 76 -7.16 9.82 23.62
CA LEU A 76 -7.87 10.67 22.65
C LEU A 76 -8.62 9.81 21.63
N TYR A 77 -8.05 8.68 21.27
CA TYR A 77 -8.56 7.77 20.24
C TYR A 77 -8.57 6.33 20.77
N PRO A 78 -9.56 5.97 21.58
CA PRO A 78 -9.64 4.62 22.18
C PRO A 78 -9.94 3.52 21.16
N ASP A 79 -10.56 3.87 20.02
CA ASP A 79 -10.87 2.95 18.94
C ASP A 79 -10.04 3.30 17.69
N PRO A 80 -9.05 2.47 17.32
CA PRO A 80 -8.21 2.69 16.16
C PRO A 80 -8.98 2.64 14.82
N LEU A 81 -10.09 1.90 14.73
CA LEU A 81 -10.93 1.90 13.54
C LEU A 81 -11.67 3.22 13.39
N ALA A 82 -12.23 3.75 14.48
CA ALA A 82 -12.95 5.02 14.46
C ALA A 82 -12.05 6.17 14.03
N VAL A 83 -10.82 6.27 14.56
CA VAL A 83 -9.89 7.32 14.17
C VAL A 83 -9.41 7.17 12.72
N ALA A 84 -9.21 5.95 12.23
CA ALA A 84 -8.87 5.71 10.84
C ALA A 84 -9.98 6.19 9.89
N HIS A 85 -11.24 5.96 10.23
CA HIS A 85 -12.38 6.51 9.50
C HIS A 85 -12.41 8.04 9.55
N GLN A 86 -12.17 8.66 10.71
CA GLN A 86 -12.09 10.12 10.83
C GLN A 86 -10.99 10.72 9.93
N ILE A 87 -9.81 10.10 9.89
CA ILE A 87 -8.70 10.53 9.01
C ILE A 87 -9.12 10.45 7.54
N LYS A 88 -9.69 9.31 7.13
CA LYS A 88 -10.16 9.07 5.77
C LYS A 88 -11.21 10.09 5.35
N ASP A 89 -12.19 10.32 6.20
CA ASP A 89 -13.31 11.23 5.94
C ASP A 89 -12.85 12.71 5.93
N ALA A 90 -11.90 13.10 6.78
CA ALA A 90 -11.29 14.42 6.75
C ALA A 90 -10.54 14.67 5.43
N ILE A 91 -9.76 13.70 4.96
CA ILE A 91 -9.04 13.79 3.67
C ILE A 91 -10.03 13.92 2.53
N PHE A 92 -11.09 13.10 2.51
CA PHE A 92 -12.10 13.17 1.47
C PHE A 92 -12.86 14.50 1.47
N SER A 93 -13.29 14.97 2.64
CA SER A 93 -14.07 16.23 2.75
C SER A 93 -13.25 17.47 2.40
N GLU A 94 -11.96 17.49 2.74
CA GLU A 94 -11.10 18.67 2.55
C GLU A 94 -10.37 18.67 1.20
N LEU A 95 -10.05 17.48 0.65
CA LEU A 95 -9.21 17.35 -0.55
C LEU A 95 -9.92 16.70 -1.74
N GLY A 96 -11.07 16.04 -1.52
CA GLY A 96 -11.89 15.45 -2.57
C GLY A 96 -11.37 14.13 -3.14
N PHE A 97 -10.37 13.48 -2.52
CA PHE A 97 -9.89 12.16 -2.93
C PHE A 97 -9.94 11.15 -1.78
N THR A 98 -10.02 9.89 -2.14
CA THR A 98 -10.10 8.78 -1.18
C THR A 98 -8.71 8.26 -0.83
N VAL A 99 -8.57 7.73 0.38
CA VAL A 99 -7.37 7.02 0.85
C VAL A 99 -7.75 5.65 1.42
N ASN A 100 -6.79 4.74 1.45
CA ASN A 100 -6.89 3.50 2.21
C ASN A 100 -6.07 3.62 3.47
N VAL A 101 -6.58 3.08 4.56
CA VAL A 101 -5.90 3.06 5.85
C VAL A 101 -5.69 1.63 6.31
N GLY A 102 -4.45 1.27 6.58
CA GLY A 102 -4.09 0.00 7.22
C GLY A 102 -3.67 0.24 8.66
N ILE A 103 -4.18 -0.58 9.57
CA ILE A 103 -3.93 -0.48 11.01
C ILE A 103 -3.22 -1.73 11.49
N SER A 104 -2.09 -1.56 12.17
CA SER A 104 -1.37 -2.65 12.80
C SER A 104 -0.37 -2.14 13.85
N GLU A 105 0.35 -3.06 14.48
CA GLU A 105 1.39 -2.78 15.49
C GLU A 105 2.75 -2.42 14.89
N ASN A 106 2.93 -2.60 13.57
CA ASN A 106 4.16 -2.22 12.88
C ASN A 106 3.90 -1.78 11.43
N LYS A 107 4.87 -1.09 10.86
CA LYS A 107 4.79 -0.49 9.52
C LYS A 107 4.54 -1.52 8.41
N LEU A 108 5.20 -2.69 8.45
CA LEU A 108 5.04 -3.73 7.46
C LEU A 108 3.59 -4.21 7.40
N LEU A 109 3.03 -4.58 8.54
CA LEU A 109 1.66 -5.10 8.61
C LEU A 109 0.63 -4.01 8.30
N ALA A 110 0.84 -2.78 8.77
CA ALA A 110 -0.04 -1.65 8.44
C ALA A 110 -0.05 -1.37 6.92
N LYS A 111 1.12 -1.40 6.27
CA LYS A 111 1.19 -1.25 4.81
C LYS A 111 0.50 -2.39 4.10
N MET A 112 0.71 -3.64 4.51
CA MET A 112 0.01 -4.79 3.94
C MET A 112 -1.51 -4.67 4.08
N ALA A 113 -2.00 -4.24 5.26
CA ALA A 113 -3.43 -4.02 5.48
C ALA A 113 -4.01 -2.96 4.54
N SER A 114 -3.31 -1.87 4.28
CA SER A 114 -3.79 -0.80 3.39
C SER A 114 -3.94 -1.25 1.92
N ASP A 115 -3.32 -2.37 1.55
CA ASP A 115 -3.35 -2.91 0.19
C ASP A 115 -4.36 -4.06 -0.02
N PHE A 116 -5.03 -4.56 1.02
CA PHE A 116 -5.96 -5.70 0.91
C PHE A 116 -7.12 -5.43 -0.04
N GLU A 117 -7.75 -4.28 0.09
CA GLU A 117 -8.86 -3.88 -0.78
C GLU A 117 -8.82 -2.36 -1.00
N LYS A 118 -9.05 -1.94 -2.25
CA LYS A 118 -9.08 -0.54 -2.69
C LYS A 118 -10.27 -0.30 -3.61
N PRO A 119 -10.84 0.89 -3.68
CA PRO A 119 -10.50 2.12 -2.96
C PRO A 119 -11.29 2.32 -1.66
N ASP A 120 -10.90 3.34 -0.90
CA ASP A 120 -11.67 3.93 0.20
C ASP A 120 -11.98 2.97 1.35
N LYS A 121 -10.99 2.17 1.77
CA LYS A 121 -11.14 1.14 2.80
C LYS A 121 -10.27 1.38 4.02
N VAL A 122 -10.72 0.80 5.14
CA VAL A 122 -9.93 0.68 6.38
C VAL A 122 -9.81 -0.80 6.71
N HIS A 123 -8.60 -1.28 6.91
CA HIS A 123 -8.33 -2.66 7.27
C HIS A 123 -7.39 -2.77 8.46
N THR A 124 -7.59 -3.80 9.26
CA THR A 124 -6.68 -4.21 10.32
C THR A 124 -5.85 -5.41 9.91
N LEU A 125 -4.64 -5.50 10.44
CA LEU A 125 -3.82 -6.69 10.36
C LEU A 125 -3.03 -6.83 11.67
N PHE A 126 -3.71 -7.19 12.74
CA PHE A 126 -3.07 -7.50 14.02
C PHE A 126 -2.47 -8.91 14.02
N PRO A 127 -1.55 -9.25 14.95
CA PRO A 127 -0.89 -10.55 15.00
C PRO A 127 -1.83 -11.76 14.92
N ALA A 128 -2.96 -11.71 15.61
CA ALA A 128 -3.97 -12.78 15.59
C ALA A 128 -4.65 -12.97 14.21
N GLU A 129 -4.62 -11.95 13.35
CA GLU A 129 -5.25 -11.96 12.03
C GLU A 129 -4.30 -12.44 10.92
N ILE A 130 -2.99 -12.48 11.20
CA ILE A 130 -1.95 -12.84 10.22
C ILE A 130 -2.21 -14.19 9.54
N PRO A 131 -2.56 -15.27 10.28
CA PRO A 131 -2.77 -16.58 9.66
C PRO A 131 -3.91 -16.60 8.64
N GLN A 132 -4.98 -15.82 8.88
CA GLN A 132 -6.15 -15.79 8.01
C GLN A 132 -6.04 -14.75 6.90
N LYS A 133 -5.45 -13.57 7.17
CA LYS A 133 -5.46 -12.44 6.23
C LYS A 133 -4.18 -12.32 5.41
N LEU A 134 -3.00 -12.62 6.00
CA LEU A 134 -1.71 -12.38 5.35
C LEU A 134 -1.09 -13.67 4.79
N TRP A 135 -1.05 -14.75 5.55
CA TRP A 135 -0.36 -15.98 5.15
C TRP A 135 -0.88 -16.62 3.87
N PRO A 136 -2.18 -16.57 3.53
CA PRO A 136 -2.69 -17.14 2.27
C PRO A 136 -2.27 -16.37 1.02
N LEU A 137 -1.82 -15.11 1.16
CA LEU A 137 -1.47 -14.27 0.01
C LEU A 137 -0.23 -14.80 -0.71
N PRO A 138 -0.14 -14.58 -2.04
CA PRO A 138 1.06 -14.88 -2.82
C PRO A 138 2.29 -14.22 -2.21
N VAL A 139 3.43 -14.91 -2.22
CA VAL A 139 4.68 -14.39 -1.66
C VAL A 139 5.14 -13.10 -2.36
N GLY A 140 4.78 -12.92 -3.63
CA GLY A 140 5.08 -11.71 -4.41
C GLY A 140 4.29 -10.47 -3.97
N ASP A 141 3.23 -10.63 -3.19
CA ASP A 141 2.43 -9.53 -2.67
C ASP A 141 3.03 -8.94 -1.38
N LEU A 142 4.02 -9.62 -0.78
CA LEU A 142 4.68 -9.10 0.42
C LEU A 142 5.50 -7.85 0.08
N LEU A 143 5.33 -6.82 0.89
CA LEU A 143 6.10 -5.58 0.75
C LEU A 143 7.61 -5.88 0.62
N SER A 144 8.26 -5.24 -0.32
CA SER A 144 9.68 -5.43 -0.67
C SER A 144 10.03 -6.74 -1.38
N VAL A 145 9.07 -7.61 -1.66
CA VAL A 145 9.28 -8.77 -2.53
C VAL A 145 9.00 -8.36 -3.99
N GLY A 146 10.04 -7.95 -4.69
CA GLY A 146 9.96 -7.64 -6.12
C GLY A 146 9.87 -8.90 -6.98
N ARG A 147 9.55 -8.71 -8.27
CA ARG A 147 9.32 -9.79 -9.23
C ARG A 147 10.42 -10.86 -9.24
N ALA A 148 11.69 -10.46 -9.33
CA ALA A 148 12.81 -11.40 -9.38
C ALA A 148 12.91 -12.26 -8.11
N LEU A 149 12.66 -11.67 -6.93
CA LEU A 149 12.66 -12.41 -5.67
C LEU A 149 11.45 -13.34 -5.59
N ALA A 150 10.27 -12.90 -5.99
CA ALA A 150 9.06 -13.72 -6.04
C ALA A 150 9.23 -14.95 -6.95
N GLU A 151 9.82 -14.79 -8.14
CA GLU A 151 10.14 -15.88 -9.05
C GLU A 151 11.10 -16.89 -8.40
N LYS A 152 12.15 -16.41 -7.72
CA LYS A 152 13.13 -17.22 -7.02
C LYS A 152 12.53 -18.02 -5.87
N LEU A 153 11.70 -17.36 -5.04
CA LEU A 153 11.00 -18.02 -3.92
C LEU A 153 10.02 -19.08 -4.44
N THR A 154 9.24 -18.75 -5.47
CA THR A 154 8.28 -19.67 -6.09
C THR A 154 8.96 -20.90 -6.68
N ALA A 155 10.11 -20.73 -7.34
CA ALA A 155 10.92 -21.84 -7.84
C ALA A 155 11.40 -22.76 -6.70
N ALA A 156 11.65 -22.22 -5.51
CA ALA A 156 11.98 -22.95 -4.29
C ALA A 156 10.74 -23.49 -3.55
N ARG A 157 9.55 -23.48 -4.18
CA ARG A 157 8.26 -23.90 -3.62
C ARG A 157 7.74 -23.06 -2.45
N ILE A 158 8.26 -21.87 -2.25
CA ILE A 158 7.76 -20.86 -1.31
C ILE A 158 6.80 -19.97 -2.09
N ARG A 159 5.51 -20.27 -2.05
CA ARG A 159 4.48 -19.65 -2.90
C ARG A 159 3.65 -18.61 -2.18
N THR A 160 3.46 -18.81 -0.87
CA THR A 160 2.66 -17.92 -0.03
C THR A 160 3.53 -17.20 1.00
N ILE A 161 3.00 -16.11 1.55
CA ILE A 161 3.66 -15.42 2.67
C ILE A 161 3.76 -16.36 3.89
N GLY A 162 2.78 -17.23 4.09
CA GLY A 162 2.82 -18.24 5.13
C GLY A 162 3.91 -19.31 4.91
N ASP A 163 4.19 -19.69 3.66
CA ASP A 163 5.32 -20.59 3.36
C ASP A 163 6.64 -19.90 3.71
N LEU A 164 6.77 -18.62 3.33
CA LEU A 164 7.95 -17.82 3.65
C LEU A 164 8.16 -17.70 5.17
N ALA A 165 7.10 -17.42 5.93
CA ALA A 165 7.15 -17.27 7.39
C ALA A 165 7.56 -18.54 8.11
N ARG A 166 7.28 -19.72 7.53
CA ARG A 166 7.64 -21.04 8.09
C ARG A 166 8.96 -21.61 7.57
N THR A 167 9.57 -20.92 6.58
CA THR A 167 10.83 -21.39 5.99
C THR A 167 12.02 -21.04 6.90
N ASP A 168 12.96 -21.95 7.02
CA ASP A 168 14.18 -21.77 7.81
C ASP A 168 14.99 -20.55 7.34
N LEU A 169 15.44 -19.74 8.30
CA LEU A 169 16.15 -18.49 8.02
C LEU A 169 17.48 -18.72 7.29
N ALA A 170 18.25 -19.74 7.68
CA ALA A 170 19.54 -20.01 7.05
C ALA A 170 19.37 -20.46 5.59
N TYR A 171 18.30 -21.23 5.31
CA TYR A 171 17.93 -21.56 3.95
C TYR A 171 17.53 -20.33 3.14
N LEU A 172 16.72 -19.42 3.71
CA LEU A 172 16.34 -18.17 3.04
C LEU A 172 17.55 -17.28 2.75
N GLN A 173 18.46 -17.12 3.70
CA GLN A 173 19.70 -16.35 3.51
C GLN A 173 20.54 -16.91 2.36
N LYS A 174 20.72 -18.24 2.31
CA LYS A 174 21.42 -18.90 1.20
C LYS A 174 20.70 -18.72 -0.13
N LEU A 175 19.38 -18.84 -0.14
CA LEU A 175 18.55 -18.70 -1.33
C LEU A 175 18.57 -17.26 -1.86
N THR A 176 18.43 -16.25 -1.00
CA THR A 176 18.28 -14.84 -1.40
C THR A 176 19.61 -14.10 -1.54
N GLY A 177 20.68 -14.61 -0.94
CA GLY A 177 22.00 -13.96 -0.91
C GLY A 177 22.10 -12.81 0.11
N VAL A 178 21.11 -12.66 0.99
CA VAL A 178 21.14 -11.69 2.09
C VAL A 178 21.99 -12.26 3.22
N ARG A 179 22.92 -11.44 3.73
CA ARG A 179 23.79 -11.79 4.88
C ARG A 179 23.23 -11.25 6.18
#